data_f1dfe9c4b73a92b8ecf7a086b3d1976d
#
_entry.id   f1dfe9c4b73a92b8ecf7a086b3d1976d
#
_cell.length_a   1.000
_cell.length_b   1.000
_cell.length_c   1.000
_cell.angle_alpha   90.00
_cell.angle_beta   90.00
_cell.angle_gamma   90.00
#
_symmetry.space_group_name_H-M   'P 1'
#
loop_
_entity.id
_entity.type
_entity.pdbx_description
1 polymer ?
#
loop_
_entity_poly.entity_id
_entity_poly.type
_entity_poly.pdbx_seq_one_letter_code
_entity_poly.pdbx_strand_id
1 'polypeptide(L)'
;MPEIGYYALWLALITAIGGVAAGVAGGSGRSEWSEVARRAVWATFLLTSVGVAALLYCLITFDYRLSYVAQHSARSMTLPYRISALWGGQGGSLLLWVFISLIYASAAMWLLRDSQRKLLPWVAAVLLLNAAFFLALIDLPSLEINPFTKLPPGDV
;
A
#
# COMPACT_ATOMS: atom_id res chain seq x y z
N MET A 1 3.02 -12.04 -11.69
CA MET A 1 2.80 -11.51 -10.33
C MET A 1 3.49 -10.15 -10.06
N PRO A 2 4.75 -9.88 -10.44
CA PRO A 2 5.39 -8.58 -10.20
C PRO A 2 4.59 -7.39 -10.73
N GLU A 3 4.11 -7.50 -11.95
CA GLU A 3 3.36 -6.41 -12.60
C GLU A 3 2.02 -6.10 -11.91
N ILE A 4 1.35 -7.14 -11.39
CA ILE A 4 0.10 -6.95 -10.63
C ILE A 4 0.38 -6.14 -9.37
N GLY A 5 1.45 -6.47 -8.63
CA GLY A 5 1.86 -5.71 -7.45
C GLY A 5 2.21 -4.26 -7.78
N TYR A 6 2.99 -4.04 -8.84
CA TYR A 6 3.38 -2.71 -9.30
C TYR A 6 2.16 -1.84 -9.63
N TYR A 7 1.26 -2.31 -10.49
CA TYR A 7 0.07 -1.54 -10.85
C TYR A 7 -0.92 -1.39 -9.69
N ALA A 8 -1.01 -2.37 -8.80
CA ALA A 8 -1.85 -2.27 -7.61
C ALA A 8 -1.41 -1.12 -6.69
N LEU A 9 -0.09 -0.91 -6.51
CA LEU A 9 0.42 0.20 -5.69
C LEU A 9 0.15 1.56 -6.34
N TRP A 10 0.36 1.71 -7.65
CA TRP A 10 0.00 2.92 -8.38
C TRP A 10 -1.49 3.26 -8.29
N LEU A 11 -2.35 2.25 -8.45
CA LEU A 11 -3.80 2.42 -8.28
C LEU A 11 -4.16 2.77 -6.84
N ALA A 12 -3.48 2.18 -5.86
CA ALA A 12 -3.65 2.52 -4.45
C ALA A 12 -3.30 3.98 -4.17
N LEU A 13 -2.19 4.48 -4.73
CA LEU A 13 -1.78 5.88 -4.62
C LEU A 13 -2.82 6.83 -5.21
N ILE A 14 -3.28 6.56 -6.44
CA ILE A 14 -4.31 7.37 -7.11
C ILE A 14 -5.60 7.37 -6.29
N THR A 15 -6.01 6.20 -5.80
CA THR A 15 -7.22 6.05 -4.99
C THR A 15 -7.09 6.79 -3.66
N ALA A 16 -5.91 6.75 -3.02
CA ALA A 16 -5.65 7.46 -1.78
C ALA A 16 -5.74 8.98 -1.98
N ILE A 17 -5.12 9.53 -3.03
CA ILE A 17 -5.17 10.96 -3.36
C ILE A 17 -6.61 11.39 -3.64
N GLY A 18 -7.36 10.64 -4.45
CA GLY A 18 -8.78 10.90 -4.72
C GLY A 18 -9.62 10.85 -3.46
N GLY A 19 -9.31 9.90 -2.56
CA GLY A 19 -9.97 9.75 -1.27
C GLY A 19 -9.69 10.91 -0.30
N VAL A 20 -8.47 11.49 -0.32
CA VAL A 20 -8.16 12.71 0.43
C VAL A 20 -9.05 13.87 -0.04
N ALA A 21 -9.15 14.09 -1.35
CA ALA A 21 -9.99 15.14 -1.92
C ALA A 21 -11.47 14.92 -1.55
N ALA A 22 -11.95 13.68 -1.64
CA ALA A 22 -13.32 13.33 -1.24
C ALA A 22 -13.56 13.55 0.26
N GLY A 23 -12.58 13.21 1.12
CA GLY A 23 -12.67 13.41 2.56
C GLY A 23 -12.76 14.89 2.95
N VAL A 24 -11.94 15.74 2.33
CA VAL A 24 -11.98 17.20 2.52
C VAL A 24 -13.31 17.75 2.03
N ALA A 25 -13.79 17.35 0.86
CA ALA A 25 -15.09 17.77 0.32
C ALA A 25 -16.26 17.35 1.23
N GLY A 26 -16.25 16.11 1.71
CA GLY A 26 -17.23 15.56 2.64
C GLY A 26 -17.26 16.29 3.97
N GLY A 27 -16.07 16.59 4.54
CA GLY A 27 -15.91 17.36 5.78
C GLY A 27 -16.33 18.81 5.65
N SER A 28 -16.22 19.38 4.45
CA SER A 28 -16.60 20.79 4.16
C SER A 28 -18.10 20.96 3.89
N GLY A 29 -18.94 19.98 4.13
CA GLY A 29 -20.41 20.10 4.04
C GLY A 29 -21.06 19.35 2.87
N ARG A 30 -20.28 18.72 1.98
CA ARG A 30 -20.80 17.87 0.89
C ARG A 30 -20.93 16.42 1.35
N SER A 31 -21.97 16.12 2.13
CA SER A 31 -22.15 14.81 2.81
C SER A 31 -22.06 13.58 1.89
N GLU A 32 -22.43 13.70 0.62
CA GLU A 32 -22.31 12.66 -0.39
C GLU A 32 -20.87 12.17 -0.60
N TRP A 33 -19.87 13.05 -0.44
CA TRP A 33 -18.46 12.73 -0.59
C TRP A 33 -17.88 11.97 0.61
N SER A 34 -18.55 12.00 1.75
CA SER A 34 -18.13 11.24 2.93
C SER A 34 -18.13 9.73 2.68
N GLU A 35 -19.13 9.24 1.96
CA GLU A 35 -19.21 7.82 1.58
C GLU A 35 -18.12 7.47 0.55
N VAL A 36 -17.83 8.38 -0.39
CA VAL A 36 -16.73 8.20 -1.37
C VAL A 36 -15.40 8.09 -0.64
N ALA A 37 -15.13 8.97 0.34
CA ALA A 37 -13.91 8.92 1.15
C ALA A 37 -13.78 7.59 1.91
N ARG A 38 -14.87 7.13 2.52
CA ARG A 38 -14.90 5.84 3.24
C ARG A 38 -14.60 4.66 2.30
N ARG A 39 -15.21 4.63 1.13
CA ARG A 39 -14.94 3.61 0.11
C ARG A 39 -13.51 3.68 -0.41
N ALA A 40 -12.93 4.87 -0.53
CA ALA A 40 -11.54 5.04 -0.92
C ALA A 40 -10.57 4.42 0.08
N VAL A 41 -10.83 4.50 1.41
CA VAL A 41 -10.02 3.80 2.43
C VAL A 41 -10.02 2.30 2.17
N TRP A 42 -11.19 1.69 1.97
CA TRP A 42 -11.30 0.26 1.70
C TRP A 42 -10.63 -0.15 0.38
N ALA A 43 -10.82 0.66 -0.68
CA ALA A 43 -10.20 0.39 -1.97
C ALA A 43 -8.68 0.47 -1.88
N THR A 44 -8.12 1.50 -1.22
CA THR A 44 -6.69 1.63 -1.00
C THR A 44 -6.14 0.46 -0.18
N PHE A 45 -6.86 0.03 0.87
CA PHE A 45 -6.49 -1.13 1.67
C PHE A 45 -6.44 -2.41 0.84
N LEU A 46 -7.47 -2.68 0.03
CA LEU A 46 -7.51 -3.88 -0.82
C LEU A 46 -6.40 -3.88 -1.87
N LEU A 47 -6.15 -2.75 -2.54
CA LEU A 47 -5.09 -2.62 -3.52
C LEU A 47 -3.70 -2.81 -2.90
N THR A 48 -3.45 -2.21 -1.73
CA THR A 48 -2.20 -2.41 -0.99
C THR A 48 -2.05 -3.86 -0.52
N SER A 49 -3.15 -4.52 -0.12
CA SER A 49 -3.14 -5.95 0.23
C SER A 49 -2.71 -6.83 -0.95
N VAL A 50 -3.17 -6.49 -2.16
CA VAL A 50 -2.73 -7.17 -3.40
C VAL A 50 -1.23 -6.96 -3.61
N GLY A 51 -0.71 -5.75 -3.38
CA GLY A 51 0.72 -5.46 -3.45
C GLY A 51 1.54 -6.31 -2.47
N VAL A 52 1.13 -6.35 -1.20
CA VAL A 52 1.78 -7.18 -0.16
C VAL A 52 1.75 -8.67 -0.54
N ALA A 53 0.60 -9.17 -0.96
CA ALA A 53 0.44 -10.57 -1.36
C ALA A 53 1.30 -10.92 -2.60
N ALA A 54 1.39 -10.02 -3.57
CA ALA A 54 2.22 -10.19 -4.76
C ALA A 54 3.71 -10.23 -4.40
N LEU A 55 4.18 -9.35 -3.48
CA LEU A 55 5.58 -9.35 -3.04
C LEU A 55 5.90 -10.62 -2.24
N LEU A 56 5.03 -11.03 -1.31
CA LEU A 56 5.19 -12.30 -0.59
C LEU A 56 5.25 -13.50 -1.54
N TYR A 57 4.38 -13.53 -2.53
CA TYR A 57 4.42 -14.59 -3.55
C TYR A 57 5.76 -14.62 -4.27
N CYS A 58 6.29 -13.46 -4.70
CA CYS A 58 7.58 -13.38 -5.39
C CYS A 58 8.74 -13.82 -4.48
N LEU A 59 8.72 -13.49 -3.18
CA LEU A 59 9.72 -13.93 -2.19
C LEU A 59 9.66 -15.45 -1.97
N ILE A 60 8.47 -16.03 -1.88
CA ILE A 60 8.28 -17.47 -1.67
C ILE A 60 8.68 -18.27 -2.90
N THR A 61 8.40 -17.77 -4.11
CA THR A 61 8.68 -18.46 -5.38
C THR A 61 10.04 -18.15 -5.97
N PHE A 62 10.87 -17.32 -5.30
CA PHE A 62 12.19 -16.89 -5.76
C PHE A 62 12.16 -16.25 -7.15
N ASP A 63 11.23 -15.31 -7.37
CA ASP A 63 11.16 -14.56 -8.61
C ASP A 63 12.29 -13.51 -8.68
N TYR A 64 13.49 -13.96 -9.02
CA TYR A 64 14.70 -13.12 -9.08
C TYR A 64 14.69 -12.06 -10.19
N ARG A 65 13.62 -11.96 -10.98
CA ARG A 65 13.41 -10.84 -11.91
C ARG A 65 13.22 -9.50 -11.18
N LEU A 66 12.87 -9.56 -9.89
CA LEU A 66 12.76 -8.39 -9.03
C LEU A 66 14.08 -8.15 -8.30
N SER A 67 14.57 -6.92 -8.37
CA SER A 67 15.75 -6.45 -7.64
C SER A 67 15.63 -6.72 -6.13
N TYR A 68 14.47 -6.45 -5.56
CA TYR A 68 14.19 -6.67 -4.14
C TYR A 68 14.36 -8.15 -3.75
N VAL A 69 13.79 -9.07 -4.52
CA VAL A 69 13.88 -10.52 -4.24
C VAL A 69 15.31 -11.01 -4.37
N ALA A 70 16.05 -10.53 -5.37
CA ALA A 70 17.44 -10.92 -5.58
C ALA A 70 18.37 -10.46 -4.44
N GLN A 71 18.10 -9.29 -3.86
CA GLN A 71 18.91 -8.73 -2.77
C GLN A 71 18.56 -9.30 -1.38
N HIS A 72 17.30 -9.71 -1.15
CA HIS A 72 16.79 -10.05 0.18
C HIS A 72 16.40 -11.53 0.32
N SER A 73 16.57 -12.35 -0.72
CA SER A 73 16.28 -13.79 -0.63
C SER A 73 17.38 -14.65 -1.24
N ALA A 74 17.58 -15.84 -0.68
CA ALA A 74 18.47 -16.86 -1.20
C ALA A 74 17.78 -18.22 -1.18
N ARG A 75 18.12 -19.10 -2.13
CA ARG A 75 17.54 -20.47 -2.23
C ARG A 75 17.78 -21.31 -0.98
N SER A 76 18.84 -21.01 -0.19
CA SER A 76 19.15 -21.67 1.07
C SER A 76 18.25 -21.22 2.23
N MET A 77 17.48 -20.13 2.09
CA MET A 77 16.62 -19.63 3.16
C MET A 77 15.40 -20.51 3.38
N THR A 78 15.09 -20.80 4.63
CA THR A 78 13.84 -21.48 5.03
C THR A 78 12.65 -20.55 4.90
N LEU A 79 11.44 -21.11 4.83
CA LEU A 79 10.19 -20.35 4.61
C LEU A 79 10.00 -19.19 5.60
N PRO A 80 10.24 -19.32 6.93
CA PRO A 80 10.11 -18.17 7.85
C PRO A 80 11.02 -17.00 7.48
N TYR A 81 12.26 -17.27 7.07
CA TYR A 81 13.19 -16.21 6.66
C TYR A 81 12.78 -15.52 5.36
N ARG A 82 12.14 -16.24 4.42
CA ARG A 82 11.58 -15.62 3.20
C ARG A 82 10.41 -14.70 3.52
N ILE A 83 9.56 -15.08 4.45
CA ILE A 83 8.45 -14.22 4.90
C ILE A 83 9.02 -12.97 5.60
N SER A 84 10.04 -13.13 6.44
CA SER A 84 10.67 -12.00 7.11
C SER A 84 11.45 -11.09 6.16
N ALA A 85 11.87 -11.57 5.00
CA ALA A 85 12.47 -10.74 3.96
C ALA A 85 11.52 -9.65 3.43
N LEU A 86 10.20 -9.78 3.67
CA LEU A 86 9.23 -8.72 3.36
C LEU A 86 9.60 -7.39 4.01
N TRP A 87 10.13 -7.41 5.23
CA TRP A 87 10.58 -6.20 5.93
C TRP A 87 12.11 -6.10 6.06
N GLY A 88 12.85 -6.94 5.34
CA GLY A 88 14.31 -6.93 5.34
C GLY A 88 14.94 -5.74 4.62
N GLY A 89 14.19 -5.09 3.73
CA GLY A 89 14.64 -3.93 2.96
C GLY A 89 13.68 -2.74 3.06
N GLN A 90 14.12 -1.58 2.59
CA GLN A 90 13.38 -0.32 2.70
C GLN A 90 12.00 -0.38 2.01
N GLY A 91 11.96 -0.87 0.76
CA GLY A 91 10.71 -0.92 -0.01
C GLY A 91 9.65 -1.83 0.61
N GLY A 92 10.06 -3.01 1.05
CA GLY A 92 9.16 -3.94 1.73
C GLY A 92 8.72 -3.46 3.10
N SER A 93 9.62 -2.82 3.87
CA SER A 93 9.29 -2.22 5.17
C SER A 93 8.26 -1.10 5.03
N LEU A 94 8.44 -0.17 4.08
CA LEU A 94 7.48 0.90 3.83
C LEU A 94 6.12 0.34 3.38
N LEU A 95 6.13 -0.67 2.53
CA LEU A 95 4.91 -1.35 2.09
C LEU A 95 4.18 -2.01 3.28
N LEU A 96 4.90 -2.63 4.20
CA LEU A 96 4.32 -3.21 5.41
C LEU A 96 3.75 -2.13 6.33
N TRP A 97 4.45 -0.99 6.50
CA TRP A 97 3.97 0.12 7.33
C TRP A 97 2.67 0.73 6.79
N VAL A 98 2.59 1.00 5.48
CA VAL A 98 1.35 1.52 4.89
C VAL A 98 0.22 0.51 4.99
N PHE A 99 0.52 -0.79 4.82
CA PHE A 99 -0.47 -1.86 4.96
C PHE A 99 -1.06 -1.92 6.37
N ILE A 100 -0.20 -1.91 7.41
CA ILE A 100 -0.64 -1.87 8.82
C ILE A 100 -1.46 -0.61 9.10
N SER A 101 -1.02 0.56 8.61
CA SER A 101 -1.76 1.82 8.76
C SER A 101 -3.15 1.73 8.14
N LEU A 102 -3.28 1.09 6.98
CA LEU A 102 -4.57 0.90 6.30
C LEU A 102 -5.47 -0.13 6.98
N ILE A 103 -4.92 -1.13 7.68
CA ILE A 103 -5.72 -2.01 8.57
C ILE A 103 -6.40 -1.16 9.65
N TYR A 104 -5.63 -0.31 10.34
CA TYR A 104 -6.18 0.58 11.37
C TYR A 104 -7.15 1.60 10.79
N ALA A 105 -6.85 2.17 9.60
CA ALA A 105 -7.75 3.09 8.92
C ALA A 105 -9.10 2.43 8.58
N SER A 106 -9.07 1.20 8.06
CA SER A 106 -10.26 0.44 7.72
C SER A 106 -11.08 0.09 8.97
N ALA A 107 -10.41 -0.30 10.05
CA ALA A 107 -11.05 -0.54 11.34
C ALA A 107 -11.70 0.73 11.91
N ALA A 108 -11.01 1.88 11.83
CA ALA A 108 -11.55 3.17 12.24
C ALA A 108 -12.81 3.55 11.43
N MET A 109 -12.79 3.35 10.11
CA MET A 109 -13.95 3.60 9.26
C MET A 109 -15.15 2.71 9.62
N TRP A 110 -14.89 1.49 10.05
CA TRP A 110 -15.95 0.58 10.49
C TRP A 110 -16.51 0.96 11.86
N LEU A 111 -15.64 1.27 12.82
CA LEU A 111 -16.03 1.60 14.20
C LEU A 111 -16.74 2.96 14.33
N LEU A 112 -16.27 3.97 13.56
CA LEU A 112 -16.77 5.35 13.66
C LEU A 112 -18.00 5.62 12.80
N ARG A 113 -18.42 4.68 11.95
CA ARG A 113 -19.47 4.88 10.95
C ARG A 113 -20.80 5.40 11.50
N ASP A 114 -21.15 4.99 12.72
CA ASP A 114 -22.44 5.32 13.35
C ASP A 114 -22.30 6.38 14.45
N SER A 115 -21.15 6.44 15.12
CA SER A 115 -20.91 7.29 16.28
C SER A 115 -20.46 8.71 15.92
N GLN A 116 -19.59 8.87 14.90
CA GLN A 116 -18.91 10.13 14.62
C GLN A 116 -19.04 10.54 13.14
N ARG A 117 -20.24 10.53 12.59
CA ARG A 117 -20.52 10.79 11.16
C ARG A 117 -19.93 12.12 10.64
N LYS A 118 -19.88 13.15 11.48
CA LYS A 118 -19.34 14.48 11.09
C LYS A 118 -17.81 14.50 10.98
N LEU A 119 -17.12 13.69 11.80
CA LEU A 119 -15.65 13.60 11.81
C LEU A 119 -15.12 12.59 10.82
N LEU A 120 -15.93 11.61 10.43
CA LEU A 120 -15.54 10.49 9.59
C LEU A 120 -14.80 10.92 8.30
N PRO A 121 -15.31 11.90 7.51
CA PRO A 121 -14.61 12.31 6.29
C PRO A 121 -13.25 12.96 6.55
N TRP A 122 -13.12 13.72 7.63
CA TRP A 122 -11.82 14.31 8.02
C TRP A 122 -10.83 13.25 8.48
N VAL A 123 -11.28 12.27 9.27
CA VAL A 123 -10.46 11.13 9.67
C VAL A 123 -10.01 10.33 8.45
N ALA A 124 -10.92 10.06 7.50
CA ALA A 124 -10.57 9.40 6.25
C ALA A 124 -9.52 10.19 5.45
N ALA A 125 -9.68 11.51 5.33
CA ALA A 125 -8.73 12.36 4.63
C ALA A 125 -7.32 12.31 5.24
N VAL A 126 -7.20 12.39 6.56
CA VAL A 126 -5.90 12.34 7.26
C VAL A 126 -5.24 10.98 7.09
N LEU A 127 -5.99 9.89 7.28
CA LEU A 127 -5.46 8.53 7.16
C LEU A 127 -5.04 8.20 5.72
N LEU A 128 -5.81 8.65 4.73
CA LEU A 128 -5.47 8.49 3.33
C LEU A 128 -4.30 9.38 2.91
N LEU A 129 -4.16 10.58 3.48
CA LEU A 129 -2.99 11.44 3.24
C LEU A 129 -1.71 10.76 3.74
N ASN A 130 -1.75 10.15 4.92
CA ASN A 130 -0.64 9.35 5.43
C ASN A 130 -0.33 8.16 4.51
N ALA A 131 -1.33 7.43 4.06
CA ALA A 131 -1.15 6.32 3.13
C ALA A 131 -0.59 6.80 1.77
N ALA A 132 -1.11 7.90 1.22
CA ALA A 132 -0.64 8.50 -0.02
C ALA A 132 0.83 8.94 0.07
N PHE A 133 1.25 9.49 1.21
CA PHE A 133 2.65 9.86 1.45
C PHE A 133 3.58 8.65 1.35
N PHE A 134 3.28 7.55 2.05
CA PHE A 134 4.11 6.35 1.99
C PHE A 134 4.07 5.67 0.63
N LEU A 135 2.90 5.59 -0.01
CA LEU A 135 2.76 5.03 -1.35
C LEU A 135 3.54 5.88 -2.38
N ALA A 136 3.51 7.21 -2.26
CA ALA A 136 4.30 8.09 -3.11
C ALA A 136 5.81 7.85 -2.93
N LEU A 137 6.30 7.66 -1.70
CA LEU A 137 7.69 7.31 -1.45
C LEU A 137 8.09 5.98 -2.12
N ILE A 138 7.18 4.99 -2.09
CA ILE A 138 7.43 3.68 -2.70
C ILE A 138 7.43 3.80 -4.23
N ASP A 139 6.47 4.53 -4.81
CA ASP A 139 6.20 4.54 -6.25
C ASP A 139 7.03 5.58 -7.03
N LEU A 140 7.65 6.57 -6.35
CA LEU A 140 8.49 7.56 -7.01
C LEU A 140 9.73 6.90 -7.64
N PRO A 141 9.87 6.92 -8.98
CA PRO A 141 10.97 6.24 -9.67
C PRO A 141 12.35 6.78 -9.27
N SER A 142 12.43 8.06 -8.89
CA SER A 142 13.68 8.72 -8.49
C SER A 142 14.30 8.18 -7.20
N LEU A 143 13.53 7.48 -6.38
CA LEU A 143 13.98 6.94 -5.10
C LEU A 143 14.42 5.47 -5.19
N GLU A 144 14.07 4.77 -6.28
CA GLU A 144 14.39 3.34 -6.51
C GLU A 144 13.96 2.40 -5.35
N ILE A 145 12.95 2.83 -4.57
CA ILE A 145 12.50 2.11 -3.37
C ILE A 145 11.45 1.05 -3.72
N ASN A 146 10.81 1.14 -4.89
CA ASN A 146 9.71 0.25 -5.26
C ASN A 146 10.18 -1.21 -5.30
N PRO A 147 9.60 -2.11 -4.46
CA PRO A 147 10.03 -3.50 -4.38
C PRO A 147 9.72 -4.32 -5.65
N PHE A 148 8.94 -3.76 -6.58
CA PHE A 148 8.62 -4.37 -7.88
C PHE A 148 9.52 -3.89 -9.02
N THR A 149 10.60 -3.16 -8.73
CA THR A 149 11.60 -2.77 -9.74
C THR A 149 12.29 -4.00 -10.30
N LYS A 150 12.30 -4.11 -11.64
CA LYS A 150 12.93 -5.23 -12.35
C LYS A 150 14.44 -5.03 -12.43
N LEU A 151 15.20 -6.12 -12.32
CA LEU A 151 16.63 -6.11 -12.63
C LEU A 151 16.86 -5.81 -14.12
N PRO A 152 17.95 -5.08 -14.47
CA PRO A 152 18.37 -4.93 -15.86
C PRO A 152 18.64 -6.31 -16.52
N PRO A 153 18.33 -6.47 -17.81
CA PRO A 153 18.66 -7.70 -18.52
C PRO A 153 20.18 -7.88 -18.58
N GLY A 154 20.70 -8.87 -17.86
CA GLY A 154 22.13 -9.19 -17.80
C GLY A 154 22.69 -9.46 -16.40
N ASP A 155 21.97 -9.11 -15.35
CA ASP A 155 22.40 -9.27 -13.95
C ASP A 155 21.71 -10.45 -13.22
N VAL A 156 21.23 -11.44 -13.97
CA VAL A 156 20.56 -12.65 -13.43
C VAL A 156 21.52 -13.82 -13.43
#